data_c63ec83356f56535b763546f5fa29c23
#
_entry.id   c63ec83356f56535b763546f5fa29c23
#
_cell.length_a   1.000
_cell.length_b   1.000
_cell.length_c   1.000
_cell.angle_alpha   90.00
_cell.angle_beta   90.00
_cell.angle_gamma   90.00
#
_symmetry.space_group_name_H-M   'P 1'
#
loop_
_entity.id
_entity.type
_entity.pdbx_description
1 polymer ?
#
loop_
_entity_poly.entity_id
_entity_poly.type
_entity_poly.pdbx_seq_one_letter_code
_entity_poly.pdbx_strand_id
1 'polypeptide(L)'
;MTEVPLYITGLSKDDLANQTLFSKFGAALEKVQPVLPDVIEAKIDVKTQNIEGARTHYDVTATIKASKNHLVYTESDWDIIKIADELCRKLERELSKHDDKRQRDSVRKRDVRNL
;
A
#
# COMPACT_ATOMS: atom_id res chain seq x y z
N MET A 1 -13.25 14.66 8.82
CA MET A 1 -11.97 14.02 8.54
C MET A 1 -12.10 12.52 8.67
N THR A 2 -11.95 11.84 7.57
CA THR A 2 -12.15 10.41 7.55
C THR A 2 -10.79 9.72 7.45
N GLU A 3 -10.47 8.98 8.49
CA GLU A 3 -9.32 8.11 8.43
C GLU A 3 -9.74 6.81 7.76
N VAL A 4 -8.88 6.33 6.86
CA VAL A 4 -9.10 5.04 6.25
C VAL A 4 -8.75 3.96 7.27
N PRO A 5 -9.70 3.10 7.65
CA PRO A 5 -9.38 2.04 8.60
C PRO A 5 -8.41 1.04 7.97
N LEU A 6 -7.43 0.63 8.77
CA LEU A 6 -6.42 -0.34 8.37
C LEU A 6 -6.49 -1.54 9.30
N TYR A 7 -6.72 -2.71 8.72
CA TYR A 7 -6.81 -3.97 9.46
C TYR A 7 -5.64 -4.86 9.10
N ILE A 8 -5.03 -5.46 10.12
CA ILE A 8 -3.93 -6.40 9.91
C ILE A 8 -4.32 -7.73 10.53
N THR A 9 -4.27 -8.80 9.75
CA THR A 9 -4.57 -10.14 10.20
C THR A 9 -3.32 -11.03 10.07
N GLY A 10 -3.24 -12.06 10.88
CA GLY A 10 -2.13 -13.01 10.86
C GLY A 10 -1.01 -12.70 11.83
N LEU A 11 -1.04 -11.54 12.48
CA LEU A 11 -0.05 -11.15 13.49
C LEU A 11 -0.77 -10.66 14.74
N SER A 12 -0.14 -10.87 15.88
CA SER A 12 -0.62 -10.32 17.13
C SER A 12 -0.47 -8.81 17.13
N LYS A 13 -1.38 -8.09 17.79
CA LYS A 13 -1.28 -6.64 17.91
C LYS A 13 0.01 -6.19 18.59
N ASP A 14 0.54 -7.03 19.48
CA ASP A 14 1.76 -6.73 20.22
C ASP A 14 3.01 -7.05 19.42
N ASP A 15 2.86 -7.72 18.29
CA ASP A 15 3.99 -8.09 17.45
C ASP A 15 4.60 -6.85 16.83
N LEU A 16 5.91 -6.74 16.90
CA LEU A 16 6.65 -5.62 16.33
C LEU A 16 6.40 -5.51 14.82
N ALA A 17 6.28 -6.67 14.16
CA ALA A 17 5.97 -6.71 12.72
C ALA A 17 4.61 -6.06 12.44
N ASN A 18 3.61 -6.32 13.28
CA ASN A 18 2.29 -5.72 13.14
C ASN A 18 2.40 -4.19 13.30
N GLN A 19 3.11 -3.74 14.31
CA GLN A 19 3.29 -2.31 14.58
C GLN A 19 4.02 -1.62 13.42
N THR A 20 5.01 -2.29 12.86
CA THR A 20 5.78 -1.76 11.72
C THR A 20 4.88 -1.60 10.50
N LEU A 21 4.12 -2.63 10.17
CA LEU A 21 3.19 -2.58 9.03
C LEU A 21 2.14 -1.49 9.25
N PHE A 22 1.55 -1.45 10.42
CA PHE A 22 0.52 -0.47 10.74
C PHE A 22 1.04 0.95 10.61
N SER A 23 2.21 1.22 11.17
CA SER A 23 2.80 2.54 11.17
C SER A 23 3.19 3.00 9.76
N LYS A 24 3.93 2.16 9.05
CA LYS A 24 4.43 2.52 7.72
C LYS A 24 3.33 2.57 6.68
N PHE A 25 2.50 1.55 6.61
CA PHE A 25 1.44 1.50 5.62
C PHE A 25 0.34 2.52 5.92
N GLY A 26 0.06 2.75 7.19
CA GLY A 26 -0.88 3.78 7.62
C GLY A 26 -0.46 5.17 7.14
N ALA A 27 0.82 5.48 7.27
CA ALA A 27 1.36 6.76 6.80
C ALA A 27 1.23 6.89 5.28
N ALA A 28 1.47 5.80 4.55
CA ALA A 28 1.32 5.79 3.10
C ALA A 28 -0.14 6.00 2.70
N LEU A 29 -1.08 5.39 3.42
CA LEU A 29 -2.50 5.59 3.16
C LEU A 29 -2.92 7.05 3.35
N GLU A 30 -2.38 7.71 4.36
CA GLU A 30 -2.67 9.12 4.58
C GLU A 30 -2.23 9.99 3.41
N LYS A 31 -1.10 9.65 2.81
CA LYS A 31 -0.60 10.36 1.61
C LYS A 31 -1.48 10.14 0.40
N VAL A 32 -2.01 8.94 0.27
CA VAL A 32 -2.79 8.55 -0.90
C VAL A 32 -4.24 9.00 -0.81
N GLN A 33 -4.77 9.14 0.39
CA GLN A 33 -6.17 9.48 0.62
C GLN A 33 -6.66 10.71 -0.16
N PRO A 34 -5.92 11.82 -0.19
CA PRO A 34 -6.38 12.99 -0.94
C PRO A 34 -6.49 12.76 -2.45
N VAL A 35 -5.72 11.82 -2.99
CA VAL A 35 -5.71 11.50 -4.42
C VAL A 35 -6.73 10.43 -4.75
N LEU A 36 -6.98 9.53 -3.81
CA LEU A 36 -7.94 8.43 -3.96
C LEU A 36 -9.01 8.57 -2.85
N PRO A 37 -9.88 9.57 -2.93
CA PRO A 37 -10.83 9.84 -1.85
C PRO A 37 -11.92 8.78 -1.69
N ASP A 38 -12.08 7.90 -2.65
CA ASP A 38 -13.07 6.85 -2.59
C ASP A 38 -12.57 5.57 -1.91
N VAL A 39 -11.38 5.60 -1.33
CA VAL A 39 -10.87 4.46 -0.57
C VAL A 39 -11.70 4.28 0.69
N ILE A 40 -12.21 3.07 0.88
CA ILE A 40 -13.09 2.72 1.99
C ILE A 40 -12.32 2.13 3.15
N GLU A 41 -11.44 1.18 2.86
CA GLU A 41 -10.64 0.51 3.87
C GLU A 41 -9.41 -0.14 3.27
N ALA A 42 -8.48 -0.50 4.12
CA ALA A 42 -7.31 -1.27 3.73
C ALA A 42 -7.15 -2.46 4.67
N LYS A 43 -6.70 -3.57 4.14
CA LYS A 43 -6.49 -4.79 4.90
C LYS A 43 -5.17 -5.42 4.51
N ILE A 44 -4.40 -5.82 5.51
CA ILE A 44 -3.15 -6.52 5.30
C ILE A 44 -3.28 -7.92 5.90
N ASP A 45 -3.13 -8.93 5.06
CA ASP A 45 -3.13 -10.33 5.49
C ASP A 45 -1.70 -10.83 5.50
N VAL A 46 -1.27 -11.37 6.63
CA VAL A 46 0.09 -11.86 6.80
C VAL A 46 0.06 -13.35 7.06
N LYS A 47 0.82 -14.08 6.27
CA LYS A 47 1.08 -15.50 6.50
C LYS A 47 2.53 -15.65 6.88
N THR A 48 2.79 -16.41 7.94
CA THR A 48 4.15 -16.62 8.40
C THR A 48 4.52 -18.10 8.25
N GLN A 49 5.77 -18.34 7.90
CA GLN A 49 6.34 -19.67 7.84
C GLN A 49 7.65 -19.68 8.62
N ASN A 50 7.73 -20.52 9.64
CA ASN A 50 8.97 -20.72 10.37
C ASN A 50 9.70 -21.90 9.75
N ILE A 51 10.80 -21.61 9.09
CA ILE A 51 11.62 -22.66 8.48
C ILE A 51 12.78 -22.95 9.43
N GLU A 52 12.85 -24.19 9.88
CA GLU A 52 13.89 -24.69 10.77
C GLU A 52 14.00 -23.93 12.11
N GLY A 53 12.91 -23.28 12.51
CA GLY A 53 12.82 -22.65 13.83
C GLY A 53 13.68 -21.40 14.03
N ALA A 54 14.49 -21.02 13.07
CA ALA A 54 15.42 -19.91 13.24
C ALA A 54 15.01 -18.63 12.55
N ARG A 55 14.23 -18.72 11.49
CA ARG A 55 13.84 -17.55 10.71
C ARG A 55 12.36 -17.62 10.34
N THR A 56 11.73 -16.46 10.28
CA THR A 56 10.34 -16.35 9.88
C THR A 56 10.26 -15.72 8.50
N HIS A 57 9.59 -16.43 7.59
CA HIS A 57 9.29 -15.91 6.27
C HIS A 57 7.88 -15.33 6.28
N TYR A 58 7.71 -14.18 5.68
CA TYR A 58 6.42 -13.48 5.64
C TYR A 58 5.90 -13.41 4.22
N ASP A 59 4.64 -13.81 4.05
CA ASP A 59 3.89 -13.58 2.81
C ASP A 59 2.78 -12.59 3.15
N VAL A 60 2.83 -11.42 2.53
CA VAL A 60 1.95 -10.32 2.89
C VAL A 60 1.13 -9.89 1.68
N THR A 61 -0.18 -9.79 1.87
CA THR A 61 -1.10 -9.29 0.85
C THR A 61 -1.81 -8.06 1.41
N ALA A 62 -1.64 -6.93 0.76
CA ALA A 62 -2.33 -5.70 1.12
C ALA A 62 -3.45 -5.46 0.11
N THR A 63 -4.67 -5.33 0.60
CA THR A 63 -5.85 -5.05 -0.23
C THR A 63 -6.41 -3.70 0.17
N ILE A 64 -6.52 -2.81 -0.80
CA ILE A 64 -7.13 -1.49 -0.59
C ILE A 64 -8.46 -1.48 -1.31
N LYS A 65 -9.52 -1.34 -0.53
CA LYS A 65 -10.88 -1.37 -1.03
C LYS A 65 -11.34 0.04 -1.34
N ALA A 66 -11.71 0.27 -2.58
CA ALA A 66 -12.27 1.53 -3.01
C ALA A 66 -13.65 1.27 -3.61
N SER A 67 -14.44 2.33 -3.78
CA SER A 67 -15.82 2.18 -4.25
C SER A 67 -15.93 1.54 -5.63
N LYS A 68 -14.94 1.77 -6.49
CA LYS A 68 -14.97 1.26 -7.86
C LYS A 68 -13.92 0.20 -8.14
N ASN A 69 -12.82 0.20 -7.40
CA ASN A 69 -11.68 -0.66 -7.66
C ASN A 69 -11.13 -1.26 -6.39
N HIS A 70 -10.46 -2.37 -6.54
CA HIS A 70 -9.65 -2.94 -5.47
C HIS A 70 -8.21 -2.94 -5.93
N LEU A 71 -7.31 -2.46 -5.07
CA LEU A 71 -5.88 -2.53 -5.32
C LEU A 71 -5.31 -3.63 -4.45
N VAL A 72 -4.58 -4.55 -5.06
CA VAL A 72 -4.00 -5.67 -4.33
C VAL A 72 -2.50 -5.70 -4.58
N TYR A 73 -1.74 -5.70 -3.51
CA TYR A 73 -0.28 -5.77 -3.57
C TYR A 73 0.20 -6.95 -2.73
N THR A 74 1.14 -7.70 -3.25
CA THR A 74 1.73 -8.83 -2.54
C THR A 74 3.23 -8.68 -2.45
N GLU A 75 3.79 -9.07 -1.32
CA GLU A 75 5.24 -9.11 -1.10
C GLU A 75 5.58 -10.26 -0.19
N SER A 76 6.75 -10.84 -0.41
CA SER A 76 7.26 -11.94 0.40
C SER A 76 8.72 -11.68 0.71
N ASP A 77 9.12 -11.81 1.96
CA ASP A 77 10.50 -11.66 2.37
C ASP A 77 10.67 -12.18 3.79
N TRP A 78 11.91 -12.29 4.20
CA TRP A 78 12.28 -12.63 5.58
C TRP A 78 12.28 -11.40 6.48
N ASP A 79 12.33 -10.21 5.90
CA ASP A 79 12.42 -8.94 6.60
C ASP A 79 11.12 -8.16 6.44
N ILE A 80 10.39 -8.02 7.55
CA ILE A 80 9.08 -7.34 7.53
C ILE A 80 9.21 -5.84 7.22
N ILE A 81 10.33 -5.23 7.60
CA ILE A 81 10.57 -3.82 7.31
C ILE A 81 10.70 -3.62 5.81
N LYS A 82 11.40 -4.52 5.16
CA LYS A 82 11.56 -4.51 3.71
C LYS A 82 10.22 -4.67 3.00
N ILE A 83 9.40 -5.59 3.50
CA ILE A 83 8.03 -5.80 2.97
C ILE A 83 7.22 -4.53 3.11
N ALA A 84 7.23 -3.91 4.29
CA ALA A 84 6.48 -2.70 4.55
C ALA A 84 6.91 -1.57 3.59
N ASP A 85 8.21 -1.41 3.40
CA ASP A 85 8.75 -0.39 2.50
C ASP A 85 8.33 -0.63 1.06
N GLU A 86 8.35 -1.89 0.62
CA GLU A 86 7.94 -2.22 -0.76
C GLU A 86 6.44 -2.02 -0.97
N LEU A 87 5.61 -2.37 0.01
CA LEU A 87 4.18 -2.14 -0.08
C LEU A 87 3.87 -0.65 -0.14
N CYS A 88 4.56 0.14 0.69
CA CYS A 88 4.41 1.60 0.67
C CYS A 88 4.83 2.17 -0.68
N ARG A 89 5.93 1.67 -1.23
CA ARG A 89 6.42 2.12 -2.54
C ARG A 89 5.41 1.81 -3.64
N LYS A 90 4.80 0.63 -3.61
CA LYS A 90 3.78 0.26 -4.59
C LYS A 90 2.55 1.15 -4.48
N LEU A 91 2.14 1.47 -3.25
CA LEU A 91 1.01 2.35 -3.02
C LEU A 91 1.32 3.78 -3.49
N GLU A 92 2.50 4.27 -3.17
CA GLU A 92 2.92 5.61 -3.61
C GLU A 92 3.09 5.68 -5.13
N ARG A 93 3.44 4.57 -5.75
CA ARG A 93 3.50 4.48 -7.21
C ARG A 93 2.12 4.66 -7.83
N GLU A 94 1.10 4.16 -7.15
CA GLU A 94 -0.29 4.37 -7.58
C GLU A 94 -0.64 5.85 -7.56
N LEU A 95 -0.19 6.56 -6.52
CA LEU A 95 -0.33 8.01 -6.41
C LEU A 95 0.32 8.72 -7.60
N SER A 96 1.55 8.34 -7.92
CA SER A 96 2.30 8.91 -9.05
C SER A 96 1.60 8.67 -10.37
N LYS A 97 1.02 7.49 -10.57
CA LYS A 97 0.28 7.19 -11.80
C LYS A 97 -0.89 8.14 -12.00
N HIS A 98 -1.62 8.47 -10.95
CA HIS A 98 -2.74 9.41 -11.05
C HIS A 98 -2.26 10.82 -11.38
N ASP A 99 -1.19 11.26 -10.74
CA ASP A 99 -0.60 12.56 -11.02
C ASP A 99 -0.05 12.62 -12.45
N ASP A 100 0.68 11.60 -12.85
CA ASP A 100 1.24 11.53 -14.20
C ASP A 100 0.14 11.57 -15.28
N LYS A 101 -0.96 10.87 -15.02
CA LYS A 101 -2.08 10.88 -15.95
C LYS A 101 -2.64 12.28 -16.14
N ARG A 102 -2.81 13.02 -15.06
CA ARG A 102 -3.28 14.40 -15.12
C ARG A 102 -2.29 15.28 -15.88
N GLN A 103 -1.02 15.14 -15.59
CA GLN A 103 0.01 15.92 -16.24
C GLN A 103 0.13 15.57 -17.72
N ARG A 104 0.03 14.29 -18.06
CA ARG A 104 0.08 13.87 -19.46
C ARG A 104 -1.04 14.48 -20.28
N ASP A 105 -2.24 14.50 -19.74
CA ASP A 105 -3.38 15.09 -20.43
C ASP A 105 -3.15 16.57 -20.70
N SER A 106 -2.60 17.28 -19.72
CA SER A 106 -2.26 18.69 -19.88
C SER A 106 -1.16 18.90 -20.93
N VAL A 107 -0.14 18.07 -20.88
CA VAL A 107 1.00 18.14 -21.82
C VAL A 107 0.53 17.83 -23.24
N ARG A 108 -0.32 16.85 -23.43
CA ARG A 108 -0.87 16.53 -24.75
C ARG A 108 -1.57 17.71 -25.37
N LYS A 109 -2.37 18.42 -24.60
CA LYS A 109 -3.07 19.61 -25.09
C LYS A 109 -2.08 20.68 -25.52
N ARG A 110 -0.99 20.83 -24.79
CA ARG A 110 0.06 21.78 -25.14
C ARG A 110 0.79 21.36 -26.41
N ASP A 111 1.12 20.08 -26.50
CA ASP A 111 1.83 19.55 -27.66
C ASP A 111 1.02 19.74 -28.93
N VAL A 112 -0.26 19.49 -28.87
CA VAL A 112 -1.15 19.70 -30.01
C VAL A 112 -1.14 21.16 -30.45
N ARG A 113 -1.07 22.09 -29.49
CA ARG A 113 -1.01 23.49 -29.83
C ARG A 113 0.32 23.92 -30.45
N ASN A 114 1.39 23.24 -30.04
CA ASN A 114 2.72 23.56 -30.51
C ASN A 114 3.05 22.90 -31.87
N LEU A 115 2.23 21.96 -32.26
CA LEU A 115 2.39 21.33 -33.57
C LEU A 115 1.60 22.13 -34.60
#